data_b82aec32c3ce23b954739abdee82a114
#
_entry.id   b82aec32c3ce23b954739abdee82a114
#
_cell.length_a   1.000
_cell.length_b   1.000
_cell.length_c   1.000
_cell.angle_alpha   90.00
_cell.angle_beta   90.00
_cell.angle_gamma   90.00
#
_symmetry.space_group_name_H-M   'P 1'
#
loop_
_entity.id
_entity.type
_entity.pdbx_description
1 polymer ?
#
loop_
_entity_poly.entity_id
_entity_poly.type
_entity_poly.pdbx_seq_one_letter_code
_entity_poly.pdbx_strand_id
1 'polypeptide(L)'
;MDDRDRKYRQQGYRSPGGQRPEPRPPQRPSGDAPRSGGMLATRTVSRCGACGAVLPVATSSLEQCPHCRAAMHACLQCAHFDAGKRFECAEPIPERIADKNAKNDCASFSLRVSVERETSPDSTRPGDVRRGFDDLFKK
;
A
#
# COMPACT_ATOMS: atom_id res chain seq x y z
N MET A 1 20.97 -41.63 32.35
CA MET A 1 19.55 -41.31 32.64
C MET A 1 19.44 -39.80 32.61
N ASP A 2 19.01 -39.28 31.44
CA ASP A 2 19.04 -37.87 31.11
C ASP A 2 17.90 -37.08 31.73
N ASP A 3 18.28 -36.13 32.57
CA ASP A 3 17.40 -35.21 33.31
C ASP A 3 16.98 -33.98 32.50
N ARG A 4 16.99 -34.11 31.16
CA ARG A 4 16.72 -32.98 30.25
C ARG A 4 15.30 -32.85 29.74
N ASP A 5 14.42 -33.81 30.04
CA ASP A 5 13.05 -33.82 29.47
C ASP A 5 11.95 -33.27 30.39
N ARG A 6 12.30 -32.65 31.53
CA ARG A 6 11.30 -32.14 32.48
C ARG A 6 10.93 -30.67 32.34
N LYS A 7 11.47 -29.96 31.36
CA LYS A 7 11.37 -28.48 31.33
C LYS A 7 10.15 -27.90 30.66
N TYR A 8 9.27 -28.72 30.03
CA TYR A 8 8.11 -28.21 29.30
C TYR A 8 6.82 -28.98 29.55
N ARG A 9 6.57 -29.43 30.80
CA ARG A 9 5.20 -29.82 31.20
C ARG A 9 4.43 -28.52 31.44
N GLN A 10 3.73 -28.03 30.45
CA GLN A 10 2.63 -27.11 30.63
C GLN A 10 1.61 -27.75 31.54
N GLN A 11 1.57 -27.33 32.79
CA GLN A 11 0.45 -27.63 33.67
C GLN A 11 -0.75 -26.85 33.14
N GLY A 12 -1.63 -27.55 32.44
CA GLY A 12 -2.91 -27.01 32.05
C GLY A 12 -3.61 -26.43 33.27
N TYR A 13 -4.11 -25.24 33.16
CA TYR A 13 -4.90 -24.53 34.17
C TYR A 13 -6.15 -25.35 34.48
N ARG A 14 -6.03 -26.29 35.41
CA ARG A 14 -7.18 -26.92 36.05
C ARG A 14 -7.53 -26.10 37.28
N SER A 15 -8.47 -25.17 37.08
CA SER A 15 -9.14 -24.55 38.24
C SER A 15 -10.02 -25.55 38.92
N PRO A 16 -9.78 -25.93 40.19
CA PRO A 16 -10.70 -26.74 40.93
C PRO A 16 -11.85 -25.85 41.40
N GLY A 17 -13.07 -26.15 40.97
CA GLY A 17 -14.28 -25.58 41.56
C GLY A 17 -14.80 -24.29 40.94
N GLY A 18 -14.93 -24.25 39.60
CA GLY A 18 -15.69 -23.19 38.94
C GLY A 18 -17.16 -23.53 38.86
N GLN A 19 -17.99 -22.83 39.62
CA GLN A 19 -19.43 -22.78 39.40
C GLN A 19 -19.65 -22.37 37.93
N ARG A 20 -20.50 -23.19 37.27
CA ARG A 20 -20.92 -22.94 35.89
C ARG A 20 -21.51 -21.54 35.83
N PRO A 21 -20.94 -20.61 35.01
CA PRO A 21 -21.52 -19.28 34.87
C PRO A 21 -22.95 -19.42 34.37
N GLU A 22 -23.90 -18.82 35.05
CA GLU A 22 -25.24 -18.67 34.51
C GLU A 22 -25.18 -17.96 33.17
N PRO A 23 -26.01 -18.38 32.20
CA PRO A 23 -26.06 -17.70 30.91
C PRO A 23 -26.50 -16.24 31.14
N ARG A 24 -25.59 -15.31 30.94
CA ARG A 24 -25.91 -13.88 30.97
C ARG A 24 -26.98 -13.60 29.91
N PRO A 25 -28.04 -12.87 30.26
CA PRO A 25 -29.03 -12.45 29.28
C PRO A 25 -28.29 -11.66 28.15
N PRO A 26 -28.74 -11.77 26.90
CA PRO A 26 -28.14 -11.10 25.79
C PRO A 26 -28.18 -9.60 26.10
N GLN A 27 -26.99 -9.01 26.32
CA GLN A 27 -26.85 -7.55 26.43
C GLN A 27 -27.25 -6.98 25.09
N ARG A 28 -28.31 -6.17 25.08
CA ARG A 28 -28.63 -5.35 23.90
C ARG A 28 -27.39 -4.55 23.57
N PRO A 29 -26.96 -4.49 22.30
CA PRO A 29 -25.86 -3.66 21.92
C PRO A 29 -26.24 -2.22 22.27
N SER A 30 -25.60 -1.66 23.29
CA SER A 30 -25.58 -0.24 23.52
C SER A 30 -25.04 0.38 22.23
N GLY A 31 -25.79 1.32 21.68
CA GLY A 31 -25.65 1.85 20.32
C GLY A 31 -24.38 2.63 19.99
N ASP A 32 -23.24 2.21 20.51
CA ASP A 32 -21.90 2.54 20.04
C ASP A 32 -21.29 1.30 19.36
N ALA A 33 -21.92 0.90 18.27
CA ALA A 33 -21.18 0.10 17.31
C ALA A 33 -19.95 0.92 16.93
N PRO A 34 -18.72 0.35 17.06
CA PRO A 34 -17.55 1.03 16.52
C PRO A 34 -17.89 1.36 15.07
N ARG A 35 -17.94 2.66 14.76
CA ARG A 35 -18.09 3.13 13.38
C ARG A 35 -17.03 2.38 12.62
N SER A 36 -17.45 1.43 11.80
CA SER A 36 -16.56 0.69 10.90
C SER A 36 -15.76 1.77 10.20
N GLY A 37 -14.49 1.89 10.56
CA GLY A 37 -13.61 2.89 9.97
C GLY A 37 -13.78 2.73 8.48
N GLY A 38 -14.27 3.80 7.81
CA GLY A 38 -14.65 3.74 6.42
C GLY A 38 -13.53 3.03 5.69
N MET A 39 -13.86 2.03 4.87
CA MET A 39 -12.88 1.32 4.06
C MET A 39 -12.06 2.40 3.38
N LEU A 40 -10.76 2.44 3.69
CA LEU A 40 -9.86 3.41 3.10
C LEU A 40 -10.01 3.30 1.59
N ALA A 41 -10.48 4.37 0.98
CA ALA A 41 -10.65 4.40 -0.46
C ALA A 41 -9.28 4.17 -1.10
N THR A 42 -9.22 3.28 -2.06
CA THR A 42 -8.02 3.04 -2.87
C THR A 42 -8.28 3.61 -4.25
N ARG A 43 -7.30 4.30 -4.79
CA ARG A 43 -7.34 4.77 -6.16
C ARG A 43 -6.16 4.22 -6.94
N THR A 44 -6.41 3.92 -8.18
CA THR A 44 -5.37 3.54 -9.12
C THR A 44 -4.78 4.79 -9.75
N VAL A 45 -3.48 4.96 -9.63
CA VAL A 45 -2.75 6.10 -10.20
C VAL A 45 -1.58 5.63 -11.04
N SER A 46 -1.26 6.40 -12.06
CA SER A 46 -0.03 6.27 -12.80
C SER A 46 0.89 7.43 -12.46
N ARG A 47 2.18 7.16 -12.28
CA ARG A 47 3.17 8.19 -11.98
C ARG A 47 4.25 8.18 -13.04
N CYS A 48 4.69 9.38 -13.43
CA CYS A 48 5.84 9.51 -14.31
C CYS A 48 7.10 8.97 -13.61
N GLY A 49 7.80 8.02 -14.24
CA GLY A 49 9.03 7.44 -13.71
C GLY A 49 10.20 8.43 -13.62
N ALA A 50 10.15 9.51 -14.40
CA ALA A 50 11.21 10.53 -14.42
C ALA A 50 11.03 11.61 -13.35
N CYS A 51 9.80 12.13 -13.16
CA CYS A 51 9.53 13.24 -12.24
C CYS A 51 8.61 12.91 -11.07
N GLY A 52 8.00 11.70 -11.03
CA GLY A 52 7.09 11.27 -9.99
C GLY A 52 5.69 11.90 -10.03
N ALA A 53 5.42 12.82 -10.95
CA ALA A 53 4.13 13.48 -11.06
C ALA A 53 3.01 12.47 -11.34
N VAL A 54 1.85 12.67 -10.71
CA VAL A 54 0.65 11.89 -10.99
C VAL A 54 0.14 12.22 -12.36
N LEU A 55 -0.11 11.19 -13.15
CA LEU A 55 -0.59 11.31 -14.53
C LEU A 55 -2.11 11.17 -14.58
N PRO A 56 -2.78 11.85 -15.49
CA PRO A 56 -4.23 11.73 -15.67
C PRO A 56 -4.62 10.31 -16.11
N VAL A 57 -5.86 9.91 -15.85
CA VAL A 57 -6.37 8.55 -16.13
C VAL A 57 -6.26 8.17 -17.61
N ALA A 58 -6.28 9.12 -18.51
CA ALA A 58 -6.13 8.91 -19.97
C ALA A 58 -4.66 8.84 -20.44
N THR A 59 -3.75 8.39 -19.60
CA THR A 59 -2.30 8.43 -19.86
C THR A 59 -1.87 7.54 -21.02
N SER A 60 -2.63 6.52 -21.37
CA SER A 60 -2.30 5.62 -22.52
C SER A 60 -2.23 6.33 -23.86
N SER A 61 -2.85 7.49 -24.01
CA SER A 61 -2.81 8.32 -25.21
C SER A 61 -1.76 9.45 -25.17
N LEU A 62 -1.08 9.63 -24.04
CA LEU A 62 -0.08 10.66 -23.89
C LEU A 62 1.27 10.22 -24.47
N GLU A 63 1.84 11.01 -25.37
CA GLU A 63 3.19 10.75 -25.87
C GLU A 63 4.28 11.20 -24.89
N GLN A 64 4.00 12.25 -24.13
CA GLN A 64 4.95 12.86 -23.20
C GLN A 64 4.29 13.24 -21.88
N CYS A 65 5.07 13.22 -20.82
CA CYS A 65 4.65 13.69 -19.52
C CYS A 65 4.34 15.20 -19.58
N PRO A 66 3.17 15.65 -19.10
CA PRO A 66 2.82 17.07 -19.12
C PRO A 66 3.70 17.93 -18.20
N HIS A 67 4.36 17.30 -17.22
CA HIS A 67 5.21 17.99 -16.25
C HIS A 67 6.67 18.13 -16.70
N CYS A 68 7.30 17.04 -17.11
CA CYS A 68 8.74 17.00 -17.40
C CYS A 68 9.06 16.68 -18.87
N ARG A 69 8.04 16.43 -19.69
CA ARG A 69 8.13 16.07 -21.11
C ARG A 69 8.88 14.75 -21.39
N ALA A 70 9.15 13.94 -20.37
CA ALA A 70 9.70 12.62 -20.59
C ALA A 70 8.74 11.77 -21.45
N ALA A 71 9.31 10.97 -22.34
CA ALA A 71 8.51 10.08 -23.20
C ALA A 71 7.71 9.08 -22.35
N MET A 72 6.43 8.91 -22.67
CA MET A 72 5.56 8.01 -21.93
C MET A 72 5.75 6.56 -22.38
N HIS A 73 5.99 6.32 -23.67
CA HIS A 73 6.31 4.98 -24.18
C HIS A 73 7.83 4.75 -24.10
N ALA A 74 8.33 4.61 -22.88
CA ALA A 74 9.74 4.37 -22.55
C ALA A 74 9.87 3.30 -21.49
N CYS A 75 11.00 2.59 -21.44
CA CYS A 75 11.22 1.54 -20.44
C CYS A 75 11.06 2.04 -19.01
N LEU A 76 11.48 3.25 -18.70
CA LEU A 76 11.36 3.85 -17.37
C LEU A 76 9.91 3.97 -16.88
N GLN A 77 8.97 4.12 -17.80
CA GLN A 77 7.52 4.19 -17.52
C GLN A 77 6.85 2.82 -17.48
N CYS A 78 7.56 1.78 -17.91
CA CYS A 78 7.00 0.43 -18.08
C CYS A 78 6.87 -0.30 -16.74
N ALA A 79 5.79 -1.06 -16.59
CA ALA A 79 5.57 -1.95 -15.44
C ALA A 79 6.59 -3.09 -15.39
N HIS A 80 7.12 -3.50 -16.54
CA HIS A 80 8.09 -4.59 -16.67
C HIS A 80 9.56 -4.13 -16.51
N PHE A 81 9.79 -2.85 -16.25
CA PHE A 81 11.14 -2.34 -16.04
C PHE A 81 11.72 -2.88 -14.71
N ASP A 82 12.82 -3.63 -14.81
CA ASP A 82 13.54 -4.19 -13.67
C ASP A 82 15.04 -4.18 -13.96
N ALA A 83 15.77 -3.31 -13.30
CA ALA A 83 17.21 -3.15 -13.48
C ALA A 83 18.03 -4.41 -13.11
N GLY A 84 17.46 -5.33 -12.33
CA GLY A 84 18.12 -6.60 -11.95
C GLY A 84 17.95 -7.74 -12.95
N LYS A 85 17.16 -7.55 -13.99
CA LYS A 85 16.89 -8.57 -15.01
C LYS A 85 17.72 -8.36 -16.27
N ARG A 86 17.80 -9.44 -17.07
CA ARG A 86 18.44 -9.36 -18.39
C ARG A 86 17.75 -8.27 -19.23
N PHE A 87 18.55 -7.43 -19.86
CA PHE A 87 18.07 -6.28 -20.65
C PHE A 87 17.26 -5.25 -19.84
N GLU A 88 17.33 -5.30 -18.51
CA GLU A 88 16.56 -4.47 -17.55
C GLU A 88 15.04 -4.57 -17.76
N CYS A 89 14.56 -5.77 -18.13
CA CYS A 89 13.14 -6.04 -18.39
C CYS A 89 12.73 -7.37 -17.76
N ALA A 90 11.57 -7.39 -17.10
CA ALA A 90 10.99 -8.62 -16.56
C ALA A 90 10.43 -9.54 -17.65
N GLU A 91 10.03 -8.95 -18.79
CA GLU A 91 9.54 -9.69 -19.94
C GLU A 91 10.70 -10.11 -20.87
N PRO A 92 10.60 -11.28 -21.53
CA PRO A 92 11.58 -11.73 -22.50
C PRO A 92 11.51 -10.90 -23.79
N ILE A 93 12.37 -9.90 -23.89
CA ILE A 93 12.49 -9.11 -25.10
C ILE A 93 13.64 -9.63 -25.98
N PRO A 94 13.51 -9.58 -27.31
CA PRO A 94 14.50 -10.13 -28.23
C PRO A 94 15.81 -9.34 -28.22
N GLU A 95 15.74 -8.03 -28.02
CA GLU A 95 16.87 -7.12 -28.09
C GLU A 95 16.87 -6.12 -26.94
N ARG A 96 18.07 -5.73 -26.48
CA ARG A 96 18.23 -4.73 -25.42
C ARG A 96 17.94 -3.34 -25.96
N ILE A 97 17.01 -2.61 -25.32
CA ILE A 97 16.77 -1.21 -25.57
C ILE A 97 17.85 -0.42 -24.82
N ALA A 98 18.75 0.25 -25.55
CA ALA A 98 19.91 0.93 -24.97
C ALA A 98 19.51 2.12 -24.09
N ASP A 99 18.62 2.99 -24.58
CA ASP A 99 18.14 4.15 -23.84
C ASP A 99 16.76 3.87 -23.24
N LYS A 100 16.73 3.76 -21.91
CA LYS A 100 15.51 3.45 -21.14
C LYS A 100 14.58 4.66 -20.97
N ASN A 101 15.10 5.85 -21.23
CA ASN A 101 14.35 7.11 -21.12
C ASN A 101 13.76 7.56 -22.45
N ALA A 102 14.36 7.13 -23.55
CA ALA A 102 13.88 7.48 -24.88
C ALA A 102 12.61 6.72 -25.24
N LYS A 103 11.80 7.35 -26.09
CA LYS A 103 10.64 6.69 -26.71
C LYS A 103 11.09 5.45 -27.48
N ASN A 104 10.39 4.35 -27.28
CA ASN A 104 10.63 3.11 -28.00
C ASN A 104 9.30 2.49 -28.44
N ASP A 105 9.35 1.50 -29.33
CA ASP A 105 8.19 0.81 -29.87
C ASP A 105 8.08 -0.61 -29.34
N CYS A 106 8.39 -0.82 -28.04
CA CYS A 106 8.32 -2.12 -27.41
C CYS A 106 6.90 -2.67 -27.40
N ALA A 107 6.70 -3.85 -28.03
CA ALA A 107 5.40 -4.51 -28.08
C ALA A 107 4.88 -4.97 -26.69
N SER A 108 5.79 -5.25 -25.77
CA SER A 108 5.47 -5.66 -24.39
C SER A 108 5.31 -4.47 -23.45
N PHE A 109 5.24 -3.25 -23.96
CA PHE A 109 5.09 -2.08 -23.11
C PHE A 109 3.76 -2.10 -22.34
N SER A 110 3.84 -1.90 -21.04
CA SER A 110 2.68 -1.70 -20.16
C SER A 110 2.98 -0.56 -19.21
N LEU A 111 2.11 0.44 -19.19
CA LEU A 111 2.30 1.58 -18.29
C LEU A 111 2.25 1.16 -16.83
N ARG A 112 3.22 1.62 -16.03
CA ARG A 112 3.25 1.35 -14.60
C ARG A 112 2.08 2.02 -13.89
N VAL A 113 1.33 1.21 -13.16
CA VAL A 113 0.18 1.64 -12.38
C VAL A 113 0.38 1.21 -10.94
N SER A 114 0.07 2.06 -9.99
CA SER A 114 0.10 1.76 -8.57
C SER A 114 -1.25 2.03 -7.91
N VAL A 115 -1.55 1.26 -6.89
CA VAL A 115 -2.74 1.47 -6.06
C VAL A 115 -2.33 2.25 -4.83
N GLU A 116 -2.84 3.46 -4.71
CA GLU A 116 -2.63 4.32 -3.55
C GLU A 116 -3.84 4.29 -2.63
N ARG A 117 -3.59 4.23 -1.34
CA ARG A 117 -4.64 4.39 -0.33
C ARG A 117 -4.84 5.86 -0.07
N GLU A 118 -6.08 6.28 -0.09
CA GLU A 118 -6.46 7.60 0.39
C GLU A 118 -6.39 7.59 1.92
N THR A 119 -5.27 8.03 2.47
CA THR A 119 -5.03 8.05 3.92
C THR A 119 -5.54 9.30 4.60
N SER A 120 -5.97 10.30 3.83
CA SER A 120 -6.46 11.55 4.39
C SER A 120 -7.92 11.76 4.01
N PRO A 121 -8.84 11.82 4.98
CA PRO A 121 -10.02 12.61 4.76
C PRO A 121 -9.56 14.05 4.50
N ASP A 122 -10.20 14.68 3.58
CA ASP A 122 -9.99 16.01 2.96
C ASP A 122 -9.83 17.20 3.94
N SER A 123 -9.55 16.99 5.20
CA SER A 123 -9.68 17.99 6.25
C SER A 123 -8.41 18.37 7.02
N THR A 124 -7.28 17.72 6.78
CA THR A 124 -6.08 18.09 7.52
C THR A 124 -5.19 19.02 6.72
N ARG A 125 -5.58 20.29 6.67
CA ARG A 125 -4.61 21.33 6.32
C ARG A 125 -3.46 21.28 7.32
N PRO A 126 -2.20 21.47 6.88
CA PRO A 126 -1.04 21.40 7.78
C PRO A 126 -1.14 22.27 9.04
N GLY A 127 -1.95 23.34 9.00
CA GLY A 127 -2.24 24.19 10.14
C GLY A 127 -3.16 23.58 11.20
N ASP A 128 -4.06 22.69 10.81
CA ASP A 128 -5.03 22.09 11.74
C ASP A 128 -4.38 20.96 12.55
N VAL A 129 -3.42 20.26 11.96
CA VAL A 129 -2.63 19.23 12.65
C VAL A 129 -1.77 19.86 13.76
N ARG A 130 -1.17 21.02 13.50
CA ARG A 130 -0.40 21.76 14.52
C ARG A 130 -1.28 22.22 15.67
N ARG A 131 -2.45 22.79 15.37
CA ARG A 131 -3.39 23.21 16.40
C ARG A 131 -3.88 22.05 17.25
N GLY A 132 -4.25 20.94 16.63
CA GLY A 132 -4.66 19.73 17.34
C GLY A 132 -3.55 19.19 18.25
N PHE A 133 -2.31 19.28 17.81
CA PHE A 133 -1.16 18.88 18.63
C PHE A 133 -0.90 19.83 19.79
N ASP A 134 -0.94 21.14 19.56
CA ASP A 134 -0.75 22.16 20.59
C ASP A 134 -1.85 22.11 21.67
N ASP A 135 -3.08 21.77 21.30
CA ASP A 135 -4.21 21.64 22.23
C ASP A 135 -4.07 20.46 23.20
N LEU A 136 -3.33 19.40 22.81
CA LEU A 136 -3.05 18.26 23.69
C LEU A 136 -2.15 18.61 24.87
N PHE A 137 -1.35 19.68 24.76
CA PHE A 137 -0.38 20.09 25.77
C PHE A 137 -0.79 21.33 26.54
N LYS A 138 -1.91 21.93 26.22
CA LYS A 138 -2.52 22.98 27.04
C LYS A 138 -3.23 22.36 28.23
N LYS A 139 -2.63 22.52 29.38
CA LYS A 139 -3.20 22.15 30.69
C LYS A 139 -3.84 23.38 31.33
#